data_a3c717cb561b22c590a260dac984a3df
#
_entry.id   a3c717cb561b22c590a260dac984a3df
#
_cell.length_a   1.000
_cell.length_b   1.000
_cell.length_c   1.000
_cell.angle_alpha   90.00
_cell.angle_beta   90.00
_cell.angle_gamma   90.00
#
_symmetry.space_group_name_H-M   'P 1'
#
loop_
_entity.id
_entity.type
_entity.pdbx_description
1 polymer ?
#
loop_
_entity_poly.entity_id
_entity_poly.type
_entity_poly.pdbx_seq_one_letter_code
_entity_poly.pdbx_strand_id
1 'polypeptide(L)'
;MGVALITPFKSDGSVDYNALVRLVEYQVQNGVDFLCVLGTTAETPTLTEEEKRQIKKVVIERVNGRVPILLGISSNCTQTVLNTLKNEDFTGVDAVLVAVPYYNKPSQEGIYQHYKAIAEATDLPVVLYNVPGRTGVNMTAETTLRLARDFKNIVAIKEASGNITQMDDIIKNKPENFDVISGDDGITFPLITLGAVGVISVIGNAFPREFSRMTRLALAGDYNNALTIHHQFTELFKLLFVDGNPAGVKAMLSMMGMIENLSLIHISEPTRLGMIS
;
A
#
# COMPACT_ATOMS: atom_id res chain seq x y z
N MET A 1 -4.34 8.97 -6.08
CA MET A 1 -3.96 7.53 -6.07
C MET A 1 -2.49 7.39 -5.70
N GLY A 2 -2.19 6.64 -4.66
CA GLY A 2 -0.83 6.18 -4.35
C GLY A 2 -0.58 4.78 -4.91
N VAL A 3 0.68 4.38 -5.05
CA VAL A 3 1.07 3.05 -5.53
C VAL A 3 1.86 2.31 -4.46
N ALA A 4 1.43 1.10 -4.11
CA ALA A 4 2.19 0.16 -3.30
C ALA A 4 3.32 -0.41 -4.17
N LEU A 5 4.46 0.28 -4.19
CA LEU A 5 5.57 0.00 -5.10
C LEU A 5 6.12 -1.42 -4.88
N ILE A 6 6.34 -2.17 -5.97
CA ILE A 6 7.00 -3.47 -5.93
C ILE A 6 8.50 -3.30 -5.72
N THR A 7 9.17 -4.34 -5.21
CA THR A 7 10.64 -4.46 -5.27
C THR A 7 11.00 -5.38 -6.43
N PRO A 8 11.69 -4.89 -7.47
CA PRO A 8 12.17 -5.74 -8.55
C PRO A 8 13.42 -6.51 -8.11
N PHE A 9 13.51 -7.76 -8.55
CA PHE A 9 14.65 -8.63 -8.29
C PHE A 9 15.30 -9.09 -9.58
N LYS A 10 16.60 -9.39 -9.51
CA LYS A 10 17.34 -10.07 -10.58
C LYS A 10 17.12 -11.58 -10.51
N SER A 11 17.61 -12.31 -11.52
CA SER A 11 17.51 -13.76 -11.58
C SER A 11 18.25 -14.48 -10.45
N ASP A 12 19.27 -13.83 -9.84
CA ASP A 12 20.00 -14.34 -8.68
C ASP A 12 19.31 -14.05 -7.32
N GLY A 13 18.13 -13.40 -7.35
CA GLY A 13 17.37 -13.02 -6.17
C GLY A 13 17.81 -11.70 -5.52
N SER A 14 18.85 -11.05 -5.97
CA SER A 14 19.24 -9.72 -5.48
C SER A 14 18.30 -8.63 -5.98
N VAL A 15 18.20 -7.51 -5.24
CA VAL A 15 17.37 -6.36 -5.64
C VAL A 15 17.93 -5.73 -6.92
N ASP A 16 17.07 -5.52 -7.92
CA ASP A 16 17.39 -4.77 -9.13
C ASP A 16 17.12 -3.26 -8.93
N TYR A 17 18.11 -2.56 -8.41
CA TYR A 17 18.02 -1.11 -8.20
C TYR A 17 17.86 -0.32 -9.49
N ASN A 18 18.35 -0.81 -10.63
CA ASN A 18 18.18 -0.14 -11.93
C ASN A 18 16.73 -0.23 -12.40
N ALA A 19 16.09 -1.40 -12.26
CA ALA A 19 14.67 -1.54 -12.54
C ALA A 19 13.84 -0.72 -11.56
N LEU A 20 14.22 -0.65 -10.27
CA LEU A 20 13.55 0.19 -9.28
C LEU A 20 13.56 1.68 -9.68
N VAL A 21 14.69 2.21 -10.11
CA VAL A 21 14.81 3.60 -10.61
C VAL A 21 13.86 3.84 -11.80
N ARG A 22 13.82 2.90 -12.77
CA ARG A 22 12.89 2.99 -13.92
C ARG A 22 11.43 2.96 -13.49
N LEU A 23 11.08 2.08 -12.55
CA LEU A 23 9.72 1.98 -12.02
C LEU A 23 9.29 3.25 -11.30
N VAL A 24 10.14 3.82 -10.44
CA VAL A 24 9.85 5.09 -9.75
C VAL A 24 9.59 6.19 -10.77
N GLU A 25 10.45 6.32 -11.78
CA GLU A 25 10.27 7.33 -12.84
C GLU A 25 8.97 7.10 -13.62
N TYR A 26 8.68 5.86 -13.97
CA TYR A 26 7.45 5.48 -14.66
C TYR A 26 6.20 5.89 -13.85
N GLN A 27 6.21 5.67 -12.54
CA GLN A 27 5.11 6.08 -11.67
C GLN A 27 4.92 7.60 -11.66
N VAL A 28 5.99 8.34 -11.39
CA VAL A 28 5.94 9.81 -11.29
C VAL A 28 5.51 10.44 -12.62
N GLN A 29 6.06 9.99 -13.76
CA GLN A 29 5.70 10.51 -15.08
C GLN A 29 4.26 10.20 -15.49
N ASN A 30 3.65 9.14 -14.94
CA ASN A 30 2.27 8.77 -15.21
C ASN A 30 1.28 9.31 -14.17
N GLY A 31 1.72 10.23 -13.30
CA GLY A 31 0.86 11.07 -12.50
C GLY A 31 0.27 10.41 -11.27
N VAL A 32 1.02 9.52 -10.60
CA VAL A 32 0.67 9.08 -9.25
C VAL A 32 0.76 10.24 -8.26
N ASP A 33 -0.08 10.25 -7.23
CA ASP A 33 -0.09 11.33 -6.26
C ASP A 33 0.91 11.10 -5.12
N PHE A 34 1.31 9.85 -4.85
CA PHE A 34 2.37 9.49 -3.89
C PHE A 34 2.84 8.05 -4.10
N LEU A 35 3.98 7.67 -3.50
CA LEU A 35 4.50 6.31 -3.49
C LEU A 35 4.45 5.70 -2.08
N CYS A 36 3.90 4.49 -1.97
CA CYS A 36 4.00 3.69 -0.77
C CYS A 36 5.16 2.69 -0.94
N VAL A 37 6.25 2.95 -0.23
CA VAL A 37 7.52 2.22 -0.31
C VAL A 37 7.62 1.24 0.84
N LEU A 38 8.18 0.07 0.63
CA LEU A 38 8.33 -0.98 1.65
C LEU A 38 7.02 -1.40 2.32
N GLY A 39 5.91 -1.37 1.55
CA GLY A 39 4.64 -1.99 1.95
C GLY A 39 4.64 -3.51 1.69
N THR A 40 3.47 -4.14 1.82
CA THR A 40 3.29 -5.58 1.57
C THR A 40 3.70 -5.99 0.15
N THR A 41 3.32 -5.18 -0.85
CA THR A 41 3.59 -5.44 -2.27
C THR A 41 5.09 -5.37 -2.60
N ALA A 42 5.90 -4.72 -1.75
CA ALA A 42 7.35 -4.70 -1.86
C ALA A 42 8.04 -5.98 -1.36
N GLU A 43 7.30 -6.98 -0.90
CA GLU A 43 7.86 -8.20 -0.28
C GLU A 43 8.80 -7.90 0.90
N THR A 44 8.51 -6.87 1.68
CA THR A 44 9.36 -6.34 2.76
C THR A 44 9.88 -7.39 3.75
N PRO A 45 9.11 -8.44 4.12
CA PRO A 45 9.63 -9.48 5.01
C PRO A 45 10.77 -10.34 4.43
N THR A 46 10.98 -10.31 3.09
CA THR A 46 12.06 -11.07 2.43
C THR A 46 13.34 -10.26 2.26
N LEU A 47 13.30 -8.97 2.60
CA LEU A 47 14.41 -8.04 2.44
C LEU A 47 15.23 -7.94 3.73
N THR A 48 16.53 -7.89 3.59
CA THR A 48 17.44 -7.53 4.68
C THR A 48 17.28 -6.05 5.07
N GLU A 49 17.71 -5.68 6.27
CA GLU A 49 17.66 -4.28 6.71
C GLU A 49 18.49 -3.36 5.82
N GLU A 50 19.62 -3.85 5.30
CA GLU A 50 20.45 -3.07 4.37
C GLU A 50 19.74 -2.85 3.03
N GLU A 51 19.08 -3.87 2.46
CA GLU A 51 18.29 -3.71 1.24
C GLU A 51 17.13 -2.73 1.45
N LYS A 52 16.45 -2.77 2.59
CA LYS A 52 15.38 -1.80 2.93
C LYS A 52 15.92 -0.36 2.95
N ARG A 53 17.07 -0.14 3.59
CA ARG A 53 17.72 1.19 3.62
C ARG A 53 18.10 1.65 2.22
N GLN A 54 18.69 0.77 1.42
CA GLN A 54 19.11 1.10 0.07
C GLN A 54 17.90 1.35 -0.85
N ILE A 55 16.82 0.58 -0.76
CA ILE A 55 15.56 0.82 -1.49
C ILE A 55 15.00 2.20 -1.12
N LYS A 56 14.87 2.49 0.18
CA LYS A 56 14.41 3.79 0.68
C LYS A 56 15.23 4.93 0.08
N LYS A 57 16.56 4.85 0.17
CA LYS A 57 17.48 5.85 -0.36
C LYS A 57 17.31 6.06 -1.87
N VAL A 58 17.33 4.99 -2.65
CA VAL A 58 17.16 5.06 -4.13
C VAL A 58 15.84 5.69 -4.52
N VAL A 59 14.73 5.34 -3.82
CA VAL A 59 13.42 5.91 -4.11
C VAL A 59 13.37 7.39 -3.76
N ILE A 60 13.85 7.80 -2.59
CA ILE A 60 13.88 9.21 -2.17
C ILE A 60 14.71 10.05 -3.15
N GLU A 61 15.91 9.61 -3.49
CA GLU A 61 16.79 10.30 -4.44
C GLU A 61 16.13 10.42 -5.82
N ARG A 62 15.47 9.35 -6.29
CA ARG A 62 14.84 9.36 -7.61
C ARG A 62 13.56 10.19 -7.65
N VAL A 63 12.74 10.13 -6.60
CA VAL A 63 11.53 10.97 -6.47
C VAL A 63 11.92 12.45 -6.40
N ASN A 64 12.97 12.80 -5.67
CA ASN A 64 13.49 14.17 -5.54
C ASN A 64 12.38 15.19 -5.22
N GLY A 65 11.51 14.89 -4.25
CA GLY A 65 10.43 15.76 -3.79
C GLY A 65 9.27 15.97 -4.76
N ARG A 66 9.23 15.27 -5.91
CA ARG A 66 8.15 15.43 -6.91
C ARG A 66 6.80 14.90 -6.47
N VAL A 67 6.79 13.88 -5.63
CA VAL A 67 5.60 13.32 -5.01
C VAL A 67 5.93 12.89 -3.57
N PRO A 68 4.94 12.87 -2.65
CA PRO A 68 5.14 12.37 -1.28
C PRO A 68 5.53 10.89 -1.23
N ILE A 69 6.23 10.51 -0.15
CA ILE A 69 6.64 9.14 0.14
C ILE A 69 6.00 8.69 1.46
N LEU A 70 5.19 7.63 1.38
CA LEU A 70 4.66 6.88 2.50
C LEU A 70 5.52 5.64 2.73
N LEU A 71 6.24 5.57 3.86
CA LEU A 71 7.16 4.46 4.15
C LEU A 71 6.52 3.39 5.02
N GLY A 72 6.53 2.14 4.59
CA GLY A 72 6.11 0.99 5.40
C GLY A 72 7.16 0.60 6.44
N ILE A 73 6.77 0.61 7.72
CA ILE A 73 7.62 0.22 8.86
C ILE A 73 6.98 -0.85 9.74
N SER A 74 6.11 -1.68 9.14
CA SER A 74 5.30 -2.65 9.86
C SER A 74 6.14 -3.76 10.53
N SER A 75 5.80 -4.07 11.77
CA SER A 75 6.27 -5.26 12.48
C SER A 75 5.18 -5.76 13.43
N ASN A 76 5.20 -7.05 13.75
CA ASN A 76 4.35 -7.61 14.81
C ASN A 76 4.93 -7.45 16.22
N CYS A 77 6.09 -6.82 16.34
CA CYS A 77 6.73 -6.44 17.59
C CYS A 77 6.73 -4.90 17.70
N THR A 78 5.99 -4.36 18.67
CA THR A 78 5.90 -2.91 18.91
C THR A 78 7.30 -2.30 19.11
N GLN A 79 8.16 -2.95 19.89
CA GLN A 79 9.50 -2.43 20.16
C GLN A 79 10.37 -2.33 18.89
N THR A 80 10.18 -3.24 17.93
CA THR A 80 10.88 -3.16 16.63
C THR A 80 10.46 -1.90 15.87
N VAL A 81 9.16 -1.58 15.82
CA VAL A 81 8.68 -0.35 15.18
C VAL A 81 9.24 0.90 15.88
N LEU A 82 9.23 0.91 17.22
CA LEU A 82 9.79 2.02 18.01
C LEU A 82 11.29 2.20 17.77
N ASN A 83 12.03 1.10 17.67
CA ASN A 83 13.46 1.14 17.36
C ASN A 83 13.72 1.66 15.94
N THR A 84 12.89 1.30 14.97
CA THR A 84 12.96 1.84 13.60
C THR A 84 12.72 3.36 13.62
N LEU A 85 11.65 3.82 14.29
CA LEU A 85 11.34 5.25 14.40
C LEU A 85 12.47 6.06 15.06
N LYS A 86 13.16 5.45 16.04
CA LYS A 86 14.25 6.12 16.76
C LYS A 86 15.57 6.17 16.00
N ASN A 87 15.91 5.11 15.24
CA ASN A 87 17.26 4.88 14.75
C ASN A 87 17.41 5.11 13.25
N GLU A 88 16.31 5.12 12.47
CA GLU A 88 16.36 5.34 11.04
C GLU A 88 16.25 6.83 10.68
N ASP A 89 16.87 7.21 9.58
CA ASP A 89 16.71 8.54 8.98
C ASP A 89 15.42 8.57 8.15
N PHE A 90 14.52 9.51 8.47
CA PHE A 90 13.27 9.75 7.75
C PHE A 90 13.31 11.00 6.86
N THR A 91 14.48 11.55 6.58
CA THR A 91 14.61 12.68 5.64
C THR A 91 14.06 12.28 4.27
N GLY A 92 13.10 13.05 3.76
CA GLY A 92 12.40 12.78 2.50
C GLY A 92 11.25 11.77 2.60
N VAL A 93 10.86 11.37 3.81
CA VAL A 93 9.66 10.57 4.09
C VAL A 93 8.58 11.49 4.65
N ASP A 94 7.38 11.46 4.08
CA ASP A 94 6.27 12.35 4.46
C ASP A 94 5.31 11.72 5.46
N ALA A 95 5.20 10.38 5.48
CA ALA A 95 4.37 9.63 6.41
C ALA A 95 4.83 8.18 6.55
N VAL A 96 4.38 7.50 7.59
CA VAL A 96 4.65 6.08 7.81
C VAL A 96 3.38 5.24 7.75
N LEU A 97 3.48 4.05 7.11
CA LEU A 97 2.41 3.04 7.05
C LEU A 97 2.73 1.91 8.01
N VAL A 98 1.81 1.62 8.91
CA VAL A 98 1.97 0.56 9.91
C VAL A 98 0.79 -0.40 9.85
N ALA A 99 1.05 -1.69 9.59
CA ALA A 99 0.04 -2.73 9.64
C ALA A 99 -0.25 -3.15 11.09
N VAL A 100 -1.49 -3.60 11.32
CA VAL A 100 -1.86 -4.25 12.58
C VAL A 100 -0.88 -5.39 12.88
N PRO A 101 -0.43 -5.59 14.15
CA PRO A 101 0.45 -6.70 14.50
C PRO A 101 -0.15 -8.05 14.10
N TYR A 102 0.59 -8.78 13.30
CA TYR A 102 0.17 -10.03 12.66
C TYR A 102 0.65 -11.26 13.43
N TYR A 103 0.15 -12.43 13.05
CA TYR A 103 0.50 -13.75 13.52
C TYR A 103 -0.15 -14.09 14.88
N ASN A 104 0.19 -13.39 15.97
CA ASN A 104 -0.31 -13.69 17.32
C ASN A 104 -1.69 -13.11 17.63
N LYS A 105 -2.32 -12.38 16.68
CA LYS A 105 -3.69 -11.88 16.74
C LYS A 105 -4.00 -11.13 18.04
N PRO A 106 -3.48 -9.90 18.23
CA PRO A 106 -3.74 -9.10 19.42
C PRO A 106 -5.23 -8.79 19.59
N SER A 107 -5.66 -8.52 20.83
CA SER A 107 -6.98 -7.98 21.12
C SER A 107 -7.11 -6.54 20.58
N GLN A 108 -8.34 -6.00 20.52
CA GLN A 108 -8.55 -4.60 20.10
C GLN A 108 -7.80 -3.61 20.99
N GLU A 109 -7.76 -3.85 22.30
CA GLU A 109 -6.95 -3.02 23.21
C GLU A 109 -5.45 -3.19 22.95
N GLY A 110 -4.98 -4.39 22.63
CA GLY A 110 -3.58 -4.61 22.22
C GLY A 110 -3.22 -3.87 20.93
N ILE A 111 -4.14 -3.83 19.95
CA ILE A 111 -3.98 -3.02 18.72
C ILE A 111 -3.90 -1.54 19.07
N TYR A 112 -4.81 -1.05 19.91
CA TYR A 112 -4.82 0.34 20.36
C TYR A 112 -3.51 0.71 21.05
N GLN A 113 -3.02 -0.09 21.99
CA GLN A 113 -1.76 0.18 22.71
C GLN A 113 -0.53 0.15 21.79
N HIS A 114 -0.53 -0.72 20.77
CA HIS A 114 0.51 -0.76 19.75
C HIS A 114 0.60 0.58 19.00
N TYR A 115 -0.53 1.07 18.47
CA TYR A 115 -0.54 2.33 17.72
C TYR A 115 -0.38 3.55 18.61
N LYS A 116 -0.87 3.53 19.85
CA LYS A 116 -0.59 4.56 20.84
C LYS A 116 0.91 4.75 21.03
N ALA A 117 1.64 3.66 21.32
CA ALA A 117 3.09 3.72 21.51
C ALA A 117 3.81 4.27 20.25
N ILE A 118 3.35 3.93 19.06
CA ILE A 118 3.90 4.44 17.79
C ILE A 118 3.60 5.93 17.63
N ALA A 119 2.36 6.36 17.84
CA ALA A 119 1.96 7.75 17.71
C ALA A 119 2.71 8.67 18.70
N GLU A 120 2.97 8.19 19.92
CA GLU A 120 3.74 8.92 20.94
C GLU A 120 5.25 8.97 20.64
N ALA A 121 5.75 8.11 19.74
CA ALA A 121 7.18 8.00 19.43
C ALA A 121 7.62 8.79 18.18
N THR A 122 6.71 9.44 17.46
CA THR A 122 7.04 10.17 16.24
C THR A 122 6.11 11.36 16.01
N ASP A 123 6.65 12.42 15.39
CA ASP A 123 5.86 13.54 14.87
C ASP A 123 5.40 13.31 13.41
N LEU A 124 5.90 12.25 12.75
CA LEU A 124 5.48 11.91 11.39
C LEU A 124 4.00 11.51 11.37
N PRO A 125 3.27 11.87 10.30
CA PRO A 125 1.94 11.34 10.05
C PRO A 125 1.95 9.80 9.98
N VAL A 126 1.03 9.16 10.73
CA VAL A 126 0.88 7.71 10.79
C VAL A 126 -0.37 7.30 10.03
N VAL A 127 -0.22 6.40 9.07
CA VAL A 127 -1.32 5.75 8.36
C VAL A 127 -1.49 4.35 8.93
N LEU A 128 -2.65 4.10 9.54
CA LEU A 128 -3.05 2.77 10.00
C LEU A 128 -3.22 1.83 8.80
N TYR A 129 -2.93 0.54 8.95
CA TYR A 129 -3.17 -0.42 7.88
C TYR A 129 -3.88 -1.67 8.39
N ASN A 130 -5.15 -1.81 8.01
CA ASN A 130 -5.99 -2.97 8.34
C ASN A 130 -6.07 -3.93 7.14
N VAL A 131 -5.51 -5.13 7.29
CA VAL A 131 -5.47 -6.17 6.25
C VAL A 131 -5.65 -7.56 6.85
N PRO A 132 -6.86 -7.88 7.35
CA PRO A 132 -7.10 -9.11 8.13
C PRO A 132 -6.78 -10.40 7.36
N GLY A 133 -6.90 -10.42 6.04
CA GLY A 133 -6.51 -11.56 5.20
C GLY A 133 -5.02 -11.90 5.28
N ARG A 134 -4.17 -10.99 5.76
CA ARG A 134 -2.72 -11.21 5.95
C ARG A 134 -2.30 -11.21 7.40
N THR A 135 -2.87 -10.34 8.22
CA THR A 135 -2.53 -10.24 9.64
C THR A 135 -3.20 -11.31 10.50
N GLY A 136 -4.32 -11.87 10.03
CA GLY A 136 -5.14 -12.82 10.79
C GLY A 136 -6.00 -12.15 11.87
N VAL A 137 -5.98 -10.81 11.96
CA VAL A 137 -6.79 -10.03 12.92
C VAL A 137 -7.34 -8.78 12.24
N ASN A 138 -8.61 -8.46 12.51
CA ASN A 138 -9.25 -7.25 12.03
C ASN A 138 -9.22 -6.16 13.11
N MET A 139 -8.79 -4.96 12.75
CA MET A 139 -8.98 -3.76 13.56
C MET A 139 -10.41 -3.25 13.29
N THR A 140 -11.22 -3.16 14.35
CA THR A 140 -12.62 -2.73 14.22
C THR A 140 -12.74 -1.24 13.93
N ALA A 141 -13.92 -0.81 13.43
CA ALA A 141 -14.24 0.61 13.26
C ALA A 141 -14.09 1.38 14.58
N GLU A 142 -14.56 0.82 15.70
CA GLU A 142 -14.44 1.43 17.02
C GLU A 142 -12.98 1.71 17.41
N THR A 143 -12.09 0.71 17.25
CA THR A 143 -10.65 0.87 17.54
C THR A 143 -10.01 1.91 16.63
N THR A 144 -10.33 1.88 15.34
CA THR A 144 -9.85 2.85 14.35
C THR A 144 -10.26 4.28 14.73
N LEU A 145 -11.54 4.49 15.02
CA LEU A 145 -12.09 5.79 15.38
C LEU A 145 -11.56 6.31 16.71
N ARG A 146 -11.32 5.43 17.68
CA ARG A 146 -10.68 5.79 18.96
C ARG A 146 -9.27 6.30 18.71
N LEU A 147 -8.47 5.58 17.95
CA LEU A 147 -7.10 6.00 17.57
C LEU A 147 -7.09 7.35 16.83
N ALA A 148 -7.99 7.53 15.87
CA ALA A 148 -8.10 8.78 15.10
C ALA A 148 -8.49 9.99 15.96
N ARG A 149 -9.26 9.80 17.03
CA ARG A 149 -9.64 10.88 17.96
C ARG A 149 -8.54 11.19 18.97
N ASP A 150 -7.85 10.16 19.47
CA ASP A 150 -6.90 10.29 20.57
C ASP A 150 -5.53 10.84 20.10
N PHE A 151 -5.15 10.61 18.81
CA PHE A 151 -3.83 10.96 18.29
C PHE A 151 -3.93 11.79 17.00
N LYS A 152 -3.50 13.04 17.05
CA LYS A 152 -3.57 13.98 15.91
C LYS A 152 -2.66 13.60 14.74
N ASN A 153 -1.58 12.89 15.00
CA ASN A 153 -0.66 12.40 13.98
C ASN A 153 -1.08 11.06 13.37
N ILE A 154 -2.14 10.42 13.85
CA ILE A 154 -2.82 9.33 13.15
C ILE A 154 -3.80 9.97 12.17
N VAL A 155 -3.41 10.06 10.89
CA VAL A 155 -4.09 10.90 9.90
C VAL A 155 -4.97 10.13 8.92
N ALA A 156 -4.77 8.82 8.80
CA ALA A 156 -5.51 8.00 7.83
C ALA A 156 -5.51 6.52 8.20
N ILE A 157 -6.41 5.78 7.55
CA ILE A 157 -6.35 4.32 7.48
C ILE A 157 -6.32 3.86 6.03
N LYS A 158 -5.38 2.95 5.70
CA LYS A 158 -5.46 2.09 4.53
C LYS A 158 -6.32 0.88 4.90
N GLU A 159 -7.52 0.81 4.34
CA GLU A 159 -8.48 -0.25 4.66
C GLU A 159 -8.51 -1.31 3.56
N ALA A 160 -8.13 -2.52 3.90
CA ALA A 160 -8.03 -3.67 3.01
C ALA A 160 -8.72 -4.92 3.59
N SER A 161 -9.74 -4.74 4.42
CA SER A 161 -10.52 -5.85 4.99
C SER A 161 -11.52 -6.45 4.00
N GLY A 162 -11.88 -5.72 2.94
CA GLY A 162 -13.00 -6.09 2.05
C GLY A 162 -14.38 -5.88 2.68
N ASN A 163 -14.47 -5.42 3.92
CA ASN A 163 -15.73 -5.18 4.63
C ASN A 163 -16.21 -3.74 4.40
N ILE A 164 -16.97 -3.55 3.33
CA ILE A 164 -17.53 -2.23 2.96
C ILE A 164 -18.36 -1.61 4.07
N THR A 165 -19.14 -2.41 4.81
CA THR A 165 -19.95 -1.92 5.92
C THR A 165 -19.10 -1.32 7.05
N GLN A 166 -17.96 -1.98 7.39
CA GLN A 166 -17.01 -1.43 8.36
C GLN A 166 -16.36 -0.15 7.84
N MET A 167 -16.00 -0.12 6.55
CA MET A 167 -15.40 1.07 5.93
C MET A 167 -16.36 2.25 5.93
N ASP A 168 -17.64 2.03 5.61
CA ASP A 168 -18.70 3.05 5.65
C ASP A 168 -18.93 3.58 7.08
N ASP A 169 -18.92 2.69 8.08
CA ASP A 169 -19.01 3.10 9.50
C ASP A 169 -17.83 3.99 9.92
N ILE A 170 -16.60 3.67 9.47
CA ILE A 170 -15.43 4.53 9.72
C ILE A 170 -15.61 5.88 9.01
N ILE A 171 -15.97 5.89 7.72
CA ILE A 171 -16.15 7.11 6.91
C ILE A 171 -17.19 8.05 7.55
N LYS A 172 -18.32 7.49 7.97
CA LYS A 172 -19.41 8.24 8.59
C LYS A 172 -19.01 8.91 9.91
N ASN A 173 -18.20 8.23 10.74
CA ASN A 173 -17.95 8.62 12.13
C ASN A 173 -16.54 9.16 12.38
N LYS A 174 -15.69 9.25 11.34
CA LYS A 174 -14.31 9.74 11.44
C LYS A 174 -14.22 11.21 11.81
N PRO A 175 -13.16 11.66 12.49
CA PRO A 175 -12.83 13.07 12.60
C PRO A 175 -12.60 13.70 11.20
N GLU A 176 -12.76 15.01 11.10
CA GLU A 176 -12.59 15.74 9.83
C GLU A 176 -11.19 15.59 9.24
N ASN A 177 -10.18 15.55 10.10
CA ASN A 177 -8.75 15.44 9.73
C ASN A 177 -8.24 14.00 9.61
N PHE A 178 -9.12 13.02 9.51
CA PHE A 178 -8.77 11.60 9.33
C PHE A 178 -9.33 11.07 8.01
N ASP A 179 -8.50 10.39 7.23
CA ASP A 179 -8.87 9.89 5.91
C ASP A 179 -9.02 8.37 5.85
N VAL A 180 -9.94 7.90 5.02
CA VAL A 180 -10.08 6.48 4.66
C VAL A 180 -9.59 6.29 3.24
N ILE A 181 -8.58 5.43 3.06
CA ILE A 181 -7.92 5.13 1.79
C ILE A 181 -8.16 3.65 1.49
N SER A 182 -8.63 3.34 0.29
CA SER A 182 -8.78 1.94 -0.15
C SER A 182 -7.43 1.24 -0.20
N GLY A 183 -7.37 0.01 0.31
CA GLY A 183 -6.24 -0.91 0.16
C GLY A 183 -6.50 -2.02 -0.85
N ASP A 184 -7.63 -1.96 -1.58
CA ASP A 184 -8.09 -2.96 -2.54
C ASP A 184 -8.57 -2.27 -3.83
N ASP A 185 -7.90 -2.58 -4.94
CA ASP A 185 -8.17 -1.97 -6.23
C ASP A 185 -9.60 -2.26 -6.71
N GLY A 186 -10.13 -3.47 -6.45
CA GLY A 186 -11.44 -3.92 -6.92
C GLY A 186 -12.62 -3.20 -6.26
N ILE A 187 -12.45 -2.68 -5.05
CA ILE A 187 -13.52 -1.95 -4.33
C ILE A 187 -13.25 -0.45 -4.24
N THR A 188 -12.19 0.04 -4.86
CA THR A 188 -11.80 1.47 -4.79
C THR A 188 -12.90 2.38 -5.31
N PHE A 189 -13.47 2.09 -6.49
CA PHE A 189 -14.53 2.92 -7.07
C PHE A 189 -15.76 3.02 -6.14
N PRO A 190 -16.42 1.91 -5.72
CA PRO A 190 -17.54 2.01 -4.80
C PRO A 190 -17.16 2.65 -3.46
N LEU A 191 -15.96 2.44 -2.95
CA LEU A 191 -15.55 3.03 -1.68
C LEU A 191 -15.39 4.55 -1.77
N ILE A 192 -14.91 5.08 -2.91
CA ILE A 192 -14.88 6.54 -3.16
C ILE A 192 -16.30 7.12 -3.17
N THR A 193 -17.30 6.42 -3.71
CA THR A 193 -18.69 6.89 -3.68
C THR A 193 -19.26 6.97 -2.28
N LEU A 194 -18.71 6.21 -1.31
CA LEU A 194 -19.04 6.29 0.11
C LEU A 194 -18.25 7.39 0.86
N GLY A 195 -17.22 7.98 0.25
CA GLY A 195 -16.44 9.06 0.84
C GLY A 195 -14.98 8.74 1.16
N ALA A 196 -14.42 7.63 0.66
CA ALA A 196 -12.99 7.41 0.70
C ALA A 196 -12.25 8.41 -0.21
N VAL A 197 -11.03 8.81 0.19
CA VAL A 197 -10.27 9.85 -0.51
C VAL A 197 -9.33 9.31 -1.60
N GLY A 198 -9.31 8.01 -1.83
CA GLY A 198 -8.48 7.40 -2.86
C GLY A 198 -8.06 5.96 -2.54
N VAL A 199 -6.90 5.56 -3.09
CA VAL A 199 -6.39 4.19 -3.00
C VAL A 199 -4.87 4.17 -2.88
N ILE A 200 -4.35 3.15 -2.18
CA ILE A 200 -2.95 2.71 -2.28
C ILE A 200 -2.96 1.41 -3.11
N SER A 201 -2.75 1.56 -4.39
CA SER A 201 -3.03 0.59 -5.45
C SER A 201 -1.92 -0.43 -5.65
N VAL A 202 -2.27 -1.66 -6.00
CA VAL A 202 -1.37 -2.69 -6.52
C VAL A 202 -1.30 -2.60 -8.04
N ILE A 203 -2.45 -2.55 -8.74
CA ILE A 203 -2.50 -2.49 -10.20
C ILE A 203 -1.86 -1.22 -10.77
N GLY A 204 -1.82 -0.15 -9.99
CA GLY A 204 -1.14 1.09 -10.32
C GLY A 204 0.36 0.93 -10.61
N ASN A 205 1.02 -0.15 -10.18
CA ASN A 205 2.40 -0.45 -10.59
C ASN A 205 2.51 -0.61 -12.12
N ALA A 206 1.54 -1.30 -12.75
CA ALA A 206 1.51 -1.55 -14.19
C ALA A 206 0.74 -0.48 -14.97
N PHE A 207 -0.36 0.04 -14.42
CA PHE A 207 -1.27 0.98 -15.10
C PHE A 207 -1.49 2.28 -14.28
N PRO A 208 -0.42 3.03 -13.98
CA PRO A 208 -0.52 4.21 -13.10
C PRO A 208 -1.42 5.31 -13.68
N ARG A 209 -1.34 5.58 -14.98
CA ARG A 209 -2.08 6.64 -15.66
C ARG A 209 -3.60 6.37 -15.66
N GLU A 210 -3.97 5.18 -16.06
CA GLU A 210 -5.38 4.79 -16.23
C GLU A 210 -6.06 4.71 -14.86
N PHE A 211 -5.39 4.10 -13.88
CA PHE A 211 -5.97 3.93 -12.56
C PHE A 211 -6.00 5.24 -11.76
N SER A 212 -4.99 6.12 -11.92
CA SER A 212 -5.04 7.49 -11.41
C SER A 212 -6.21 8.28 -12.01
N ARG A 213 -6.44 8.14 -13.33
CA ARG A 213 -7.55 8.79 -14.01
C ARG A 213 -8.90 8.33 -13.46
N MET A 214 -9.10 7.00 -13.30
CA MET A 214 -10.30 6.44 -12.69
C MET A 214 -10.55 7.03 -11.30
N THR A 215 -9.53 7.03 -10.47
CA THR A 215 -9.60 7.57 -9.09
C THR A 215 -9.98 9.05 -9.08
N ARG A 216 -9.36 9.88 -9.93
CA ARG A 216 -9.64 11.33 -10.01
C ARG A 216 -11.05 11.62 -10.53
N LEU A 217 -11.51 10.88 -11.54
CA LEU A 217 -12.88 11.00 -12.05
C LEU A 217 -13.91 10.66 -10.96
N ALA A 218 -13.69 9.58 -10.23
CA ALA A 218 -14.56 9.18 -9.13
C ALA A 218 -14.61 10.25 -8.01
N LEU A 219 -13.45 10.79 -7.62
CA LEU A 219 -13.37 11.88 -6.63
C LEU A 219 -14.00 13.18 -7.11
N ALA A 220 -14.00 13.45 -8.41
CA ALA A 220 -14.66 14.60 -9.01
C ALA A 220 -16.19 14.42 -9.22
N GLY A 221 -16.75 13.23 -8.88
CA GLY A 221 -18.16 12.92 -9.07
C GLY A 221 -18.53 12.48 -10.49
N ASP A 222 -17.55 12.33 -11.40
CA ASP A 222 -17.78 11.78 -12.73
C ASP A 222 -17.79 10.25 -12.70
N TYR A 223 -18.85 9.73 -12.06
CA TYR A 223 -18.99 8.28 -11.82
C TYR A 223 -19.15 7.47 -13.10
N ASN A 224 -19.77 8.01 -14.16
CA ASN A 224 -19.98 7.28 -15.41
C ASN A 224 -18.65 6.97 -16.10
N ASN A 225 -17.78 7.96 -16.23
CA ASN A 225 -16.47 7.78 -16.84
C ASN A 225 -15.54 6.96 -15.93
N ALA A 226 -15.58 7.17 -14.61
CA ALA A 226 -14.83 6.36 -13.65
C ALA A 226 -15.23 4.88 -13.72
N LEU A 227 -16.53 4.58 -13.75
CA LEU A 227 -17.08 3.21 -13.84
C LEU A 227 -16.65 2.51 -15.14
N THR A 228 -16.64 3.23 -16.26
CA THR A 228 -16.16 2.70 -17.54
C THR A 228 -14.71 2.22 -17.43
N ILE A 229 -13.83 3.01 -16.81
CA ILE A 229 -12.43 2.59 -16.59
C ILE A 229 -12.37 1.45 -15.56
N HIS A 230 -13.10 1.52 -14.46
CA HIS A 230 -13.16 0.46 -13.45
C HIS A 230 -13.50 -0.91 -14.08
N HIS A 231 -14.50 -0.96 -14.96
CA HIS A 231 -14.91 -2.19 -15.63
C HIS A 231 -13.83 -2.77 -16.57
N GLN A 232 -12.97 -1.93 -17.15
CA GLN A 232 -11.82 -2.41 -17.96
C GLN A 232 -10.82 -3.21 -17.12
N PHE A 233 -10.76 -2.97 -15.80
CA PHE A 233 -9.85 -3.64 -14.88
C PHE A 233 -10.46 -4.83 -14.14
N THR A 234 -11.77 -5.12 -14.29
CA THR A 234 -12.47 -6.11 -13.46
C THR A 234 -11.82 -7.50 -13.51
N GLU A 235 -11.41 -7.95 -14.69
CA GLU A 235 -10.73 -9.24 -14.81
C GLU A 235 -9.29 -9.19 -14.27
N LEU A 236 -8.60 -8.07 -14.46
CA LEU A 236 -7.24 -7.90 -13.93
C LEU A 236 -7.22 -7.88 -12.40
N PHE A 237 -8.23 -7.33 -11.73
CA PHE A 237 -8.33 -7.38 -10.26
C PHE A 237 -8.36 -8.81 -9.74
N LYS A 238 -9.02 -9.73 -10.44
CA LYS A 238 -9.03 -11.16 -10.09
C LYS A 238 -7.66 -11.79 -10.31
N LEU A 239 -7.06 -11.53 -11.48
CA LEU A 239 -5.76 -12.11 -11.88
C LEU A 239 -4.60 -11.66 -11.00
N LEU A 240 -4.65 -10.45 -10.45
CA LEU A 240 -3.63 -9.91 -9.53
C LEU A 240 -3.36 -10.80 -8.32
N PHE A 241 -4.37 -11.56 -7.87
CA PHE A 241 -4.33 -12.29 -6.61
C PHE A 241 -4.40 -13.81 -6.74
N VAL A 242 -4.47 -14.36 -7.96
CA VAL A 242 -4.56 -15.82 -8.21
C VAL A 242 -3.39 -16.56 -7.56
N ASP A 243 -2.17 -16.08 -7.75
CA ASP A 243 -0.95 -16.65 -7.16
C ASP A 243 -0.44 -15.78 -5.99
N GLY A 244 -1.32 -14.94 -5.42
CA GLY A 244 -0.98 -13.99 -4.36
C GLY A 244 -0.36 -12.69 -4.86
N ASN A 245 -0.37 -11.68 -3.99
CA ASN A 245 0.28 -10.40 -4.25
C ASN A 245 1.71 -10.42 -3.66
N PRO A 246 2.76 -10.08 -4.44
CA PRO A 246 2.76 -9.33 -5.70
C PRO A 246 2.93 -10.15 -7.00
N ALA A 247 2.76 -11.48 -7.00
CA ALA A 247 3.05 -12.30 -8.17
C ALA A 247 2.35 -11.82 -9.45
N GLY A 248 1.03 -11.57 -9.39
CA GLY A 248 0.25 -11.13 -10.55
C GLY A 248 0.73 -9.80 -11.14
N VAL A 249 0.95 -8.78 -10.32
CA VAL A 249 1.41 -7.47 -10.82
C VAL A 249 2.86 -7.53 -11.32
N LYS A 250 3.72 -8.34 -10.72
CA LYS A 250 5.08 -8.57 -11.23
C LYS A 250 5.07 -9.30 -12.57
N ALA A 251 4.17 -10.27 -12.77
CA ALA A 251 3.98 -10.91 -14.08
C ALA A 251 3.60 -9.88 -15.15
N MET A 252 2.67 -8.96 -14.85
CA MET A 252 2.31 -7.87 -15.77
C MET A 252 3.52 -7.00 -16.11
N LEU A 253 4.28 -6.57 -15.10
CA LEU A 253 5.48 -5.74 -15.31
C LEU A 253 6.57 -6.47 -16.09
N SER A 254 6.72 -7.78 -15.92
CA SER A 254 7.64 -8.61 -16.72
C SER A 254 7.20 -8.70 -18.18
N MET A 255 5.89 -8.91 -18.43
CA MET A 255 5.34 -8.89 -19.79
C MET A 255 5.52 -7.52 -20.48
N MET A 256 5.53 -6.44 -19.70
CA MET A 256 5.84 -5.08 -20.18
C MET A 256 7.36 -4.83 -20.37
N GLY A 257 8.23 -5.80 -20.06
CA GLY A 257 9.68 -5.67 -20.13
C GLY A 257 10.31 -4.73 -19.10
N MET A 258 9.61 -4.46 -18.00
CA MET A 258 10.06 -3.53 -16.96
C MET A 258 10.91 -4.19 -15.89
N ILE A 259 10.70 -5.48 -15.62
CA ILE A 259 11.43 -6.29 -14.63
C ILE A 259 11.75 -7.67 -15.19
N GLU A 260 12.78 -8.32 -14.64
CA GLU A 260 13.24 -9.65 -15.09
C GLU A 260 12.65 -10.79 -14.28
N ASN A 261 12.63 -10.68 -12.94
CA ASN A 261 12.20 -11.74 -12.04
C ASN A 261 10.86 -11.42 -11.38
N LEU A 262 10.02 -12.45 -11.19
CA LEU A 262 8.64 -12.27 -10.74
C LEU A 262 8.55 -12.05 -9.22
N SER A 263 9.17 -12.93 -8.40
CA SER A 263 9.07 -12.82 -6.92
C SER A 263 10.06 -13.74 -6.23
N LEU A 264 10.44 -13.42 -4.99
CA LEU A 264 11.27 -14.30 -4.14
C LEU A 264 10.48 -15.40 -3.43
N ILE A 265 9.19 -15.17 -3.15
CA ILE A 265 8.36 -16.08 -2.34
C ILE A 265 7.12 -16.62 -3.05
N HIS A 266 6.74 -16.02 -4.18
CA HIS A 266 5.61 -16.44 -5.00
C HIS A 266 6.15 -16.99 -6.31
N ILE A 267 6.25 -18.32 -6.41
CA ILE A 267 6.64 -19.01 -7.64
C ILE A 267 5.41 -19.08 -8.52
N SER A 268 5.30 -18.18 -9.51
CA SER A 268 4.29 -18.31 -10.56
C SER A 268 4.74 -19.39 -11.54
N GLU A 269 3.94 -20.44 -11.68
CA GLU A 269 4.20 -21.43 -12.72
C GLU A 269 3.95 -20.82 -14.11
N PRO A 270 4.93 -20.90 -15.03
CA PRO A 270 4.78 -20.35 -16.40
C PRO A 270 3.56 -20.89 -17.16
N THR A 271 3.09 -22.08 -16.78
CA THR A 271 1.96 -22.79 -17.40
C THR A 271 0.60 -22.12 -17.17
N ARG A 272 0.41 -21.35 -16.10
CA ARG A 272 -0.88 -20.67 -15.84
C ARG A 272 -1.02 -19.35 -16.61
N LEU A 273 0.09 -18.68 -16.92
CA LEU A 273 0.08 -17.48 -17.76
C LEU A 273 -0.16 -17.77 -19.25
N GLY A 274 0.16 -18.97 -19.73
CA GLY A 274 -0.13 -19.41 -21.10
C GLY A 274 -1.59 -19.74 -21.39
N MET A 275 -2.48 -19.71 -20.41
CA MET A 275 -3.93 -19.95 -20.58
C MET A 275 -4.73 -18.65 -20.81
N ILE A 276 -4.08 -17.51 -20.95
CA ILE A 276 -4.70 -16.19 -21.18
C ILE A 276 -4.49 -15.73 -22.64
N SER A 277 -4.26 -16.66 -23.56
CA SER A 277 -4.22 -16.37 -25.01
C SER A 277 -5.55 -16.65 -25.67
#